data_947191390ca7dcd47c35ba2a1011fc34
#
_entry.id   947191390ca7dcd47c35ba2a1011fc34
#
_cell.length_a   1.000
_cell.length_b   1.000
_cell.length_c   1.000
_cell.angle_alpha   90.00
_cell.angle_beta   90.00
_cell.angle_gamma   90.00
#
_symmetry.space_group_name_H-M   'P 1'
#
loop_
_entity.id
_entity.type
_entity.pdbx_description
1 polymer ?
#
loop_
_entity_poly.entity_id
_entity_poly.type
_entity_poly.pdbx_seq_one_letter_code
_entity_poly.pdbx_strand_id
1 'polypeptide(L)'
;MPGDDNMTAVRNELVRATSAAGSDAAAARFAALQAQFKTSYGEIFDDPQAKRTVVIVPSLTVDVDVMAKISGVHRYEERMLCLLLLLRMPQTQVIYITSSPICETIIDYYLHLLPGIPSAHARRRLTLLSCEDAAPVALSRKILDRPRLIERIKASIGDTSSAHMTCFTVTELERELSLRLDLPVYGCDPALLYWGTKSGSRRIFREAGIPLAPGYEDLETADDVAQALTELKREWPDLEKAVVKINEGFSGEGNAVFRLSDAPRGADLLAWVRDRLSHMAFEAGGMTWDLYQSKLKAMGAIVEAFIPGEVKQSPSVQFRVDPLGRLEAISTHDQVLGGANQQIFLGCRFPAQADYRLELQDLATSAAKILASKGVLGRFGLDFISVKEGETWKHYAIEINLRKGGTTHPFLMLQFLTDGRYDARTGEFLTPSGRPRCYFASDNLESDRYRG
;
A
#
# COMPACT_ATOMS: atom_id res chain seq x y z
N MET A 1 15.04 52.54 -9.28
CA MET A 1 15.96 51.49 -8.85
C MET A 1 15.42 50.12 -9.28
N PRO A 2 15.88 49.52 -10.40
CA PRO A 2 15.50 48.17 -10.79
C PRO A 2 16.72 47.27 -10.50
N GLY A 3 16.79 46.74 -9.29
CA GLY A 3 17.93 45.90 -8.86
C GLY A 3 17.58 44.69 -8.01
N ASP A 4 16.44 44.70 -7.34
CA ASP A 4 16.12 43.64 -6.35
C ASP A 4 15.37 42.40 -6.91
N ASP A 5 14.60 42.57 -7.96
CA ASP A 5 13.84 41.42 -8.56
C ASP A 5 14.74 40.41 -9.27
N ASN A 6 15.85 40.88 -9.86
CA ASN A 6 16.75 39.99 -10.60
C ASN A 6 17.64 39.14 -9.68
N MET A 7 18.02 39.65 -8.51
CA MET A 7 18.78 38.90 -7.50
C MET A 7 17.93 37.83 -6.81
N THR A 8 16.64 38.09 -6.62
CA THR A 8 15.70 37.14 -6.05
C THR A 8 15.38 36.00 -7.02
N ALA A 9 15.22 36.30 -8.31
CA ALA A 9 15.01 35.30 -9.34
C ALA A 9 16.24 34.38 -9.50
N VAL A 10 17.46 34.91 -9.56
CA VAL A 10 18.71 34.15 -9.64
C VAL A 10 18.92 33.29 -8.37
N ARG A 11 18.59 33.82 -7.20
CA ARG A 11 18.68 33.07 -5.94
C ARG A 11 17.67 31.91 -5.90
N ASN A 12 16.45 32.12 -6.39
CA ASN A 12 15.43 31.07 -6.49
C ASN A 12 15.79 30.00 -7.54
N GLU A 13 16.41 30.39 -8.65
CA GLU A 13 16.93 29.42 -9.63
C GLU A 13 18.12 28.62 -9.09
N LEU A 14 19.06 29.25 -8.37
CA LEU A 14 20.17 28.54 -7.73
C LEU A 14 19.67 27.58 -6.64
N VAL A 15 18.67 27.99 -5.82
CA VAL A 15 18.07 27.11 -4.80
C VAL A 15 17.33 25.96 -5.46
N ARG A 16 16.62 26.16 -6.58
CA ARG A 16 16.00 25.08 -7.36
C ARG A 16 17.03 24.16 -8.00
N ALA A 17 18.10 24.68 -8.58
CA ALA A 17 19.16 23.91 -9.20
C ALA A 17 19.96 23.09 -8.17
N THR A 18 20.27 23.64 -6.99
CA THR A 18 20.93 22.91 -5.90
C THR A 18 20.01 21.87 -5.26
N SER A 19 18.70 22.12 -5.18
CA SER A 19 17.70 21.15 -4.74
C SER A 19 17.56 20.00 -5.73
N ALA A 20 17.51 20.27 -7.03
CA ALA A 20 17.44 19.24 -8.08
C ALA A 20 18.71 18.38 -8.12
N ALA A 21 19.90 18.98 -8.09
CA ALA A 21 21.17 18.24 -8.07
C ALA A 21 21.33 17.38 -6.80
N GLY A 22 20.84 17.86 -5.64
CA GLY A 22 20.79 17.09 -4.41
C GLY A 22 19.81 15.90 -4.49
N SER A 23 18.68 16.08 -5.18
CA SER A 23 17.69 15.04 -5.43
C SER A 23 18.24 13.95 -6.34
N ASP A 24 18.92 14.32 -7.43
CA ASP A 24 19.50 13.37 -8.39
C ASP A 24 20.63 12.55 -7.74
N ALA A 25 21.49 13.17 -6.94
CA ALA A 25 22.54 12.48 -6.20
C ALA A 25 21.96 11.50 -5.16
N ALA A 26 20.89 11.87 -4.48
CA ALA A 26 20.20 11.01 -3.53
C ALA A 26 19.52 9.81 -4.23
N ALA A 27 18.88 10.04 -5.38
CA ALA A 27 18.28 8.99 -6.19
C ALA A 27 19.36 8.01 -6.72
N ALA A 28 20.48 8.51 -7.22
CA ALA A 28 21.60 7.69 -7.70
C ALA A 28 22.19 6.83 -6.57
N ARG A 29 22.37 7.41 -5.36
CA ARG A 29 22.87 6.66 -4.20
C ARG A 29 21.86 5.60 -3.74
N PHE A 30 20.55 5.90 -3.73
CA PHE A 30 19.52 4.94 -3.42
C PHE A 30 19.52 3.77 -4.42
N ALA A 31 19.60 4.07 -5.72
CA ALA A 31 19.72 3.05 -6.77
C ALA A 31 20.96 2.16 -6.58
N ALA A 32 22.09 2.72 -6.16
CA ALA A 32 23.29 1.94 -5.84
C ALA A 32 23.08 0.99 -4.66
N LEU A 33 22.41 1.44 -3.58
CA LEU A 33 22.06 0.57 -2.45
C LEU A 33 21.12 -0.56 -2.87
N GLN A 34 20.14 -0.27 -3.72
CA GLN A 34 19.22 -1.29 -4.23
C GLN A 34 19.92 -2.31 -5.15
N ALA A 35 20.89 -1.87 -5.95
CA ALA A 35 21.72 -2.75 -6.79
C ALA A 35 22.61 -3.67 -5.93
N GLN A 36 23.21 -3.13 -4.87
CA GLN A 36 23.97 -3.93 -3.87
C GLN A 36 23.06 -4.96 -3.20
N PHE A 37 21.84 -4.58 -2.83
CA PHE A 37 20.87 -5.50 -2.23
C PHE A 37 20.52 -6.67 -3.15
N LYS A 38 20.40 -6.43 -4.45
CA LYS A 38 20.18 -7.50 -5.43
C LYS A 38 21.30 -8.54 -5.38
N THR A 39 22.57 -8.10 -5.28
CA THR A 39 23.71 -9.00 -5.21
C THR A 39 23.72 -9.78 -3.90
N SER A 40 23.65 -9.09 -2.75
CA SER A 40 23.68 -9.73 -1.44
C SER A 40 22.46 -10.62 -1.16
N TYR A 41 21.31 -10.30 -1.75
CA TYR A 41 20.10 -11.11 -1.60
C TYR A 41 20.29 -12.53 -2.15
N GLY A 42 20.87 -12.68 -3.34
CA GLY A 42 21.14 -14.00 -3.93
C GLY A 42 22.10 -14.86 -3.11
N GLU A 43 23.04 -14.21 -2.42
CA GLU A 43 24.03 -14.91 -1.60
C GLU A 43 23.52 -15.29 -0.20
N ILE A 44 22.66 -14.43 0.39
CA ILE A 44 22.28 -14.52 1.80
C ILE A 44 20.91 -15.16 2.00
N PHE A 45 19.93 -14.86 1.13
CA PHE A 45 18.54 -15.22 1.41
C PHE A 45 18.17 -16.66 1.10
N ASP A 46 18.93 -17.32 0.22
CA ASP A 46 18.75 -18.73 -0.08
C ASP A 46 19.46 -19.65 0.95
N ASP A 47 20.34 -19.08 1.80
CA ASP A 47 20.98 -19.79 2.92
C ASP A 47 20.27 -19.47 4.26
N PRO A 48 19.55 -20.43 4.88
CA PRO A 48 18.91 -20.23 6.18
C PRO A 48 19.92 -19.96 7.33
N GLN A 49 21.19 -20.30 7.15
CA GLN A 49 22.26 -20.12 8.14
C GLN A 49 23.03 -18.81 7.95
N ALA A 50 22.80 -18.07 6.87
CA ALA A 50 23.47 -16.81 6.63
C ALA A 50 23.09 -15.76 7.69
N LYS A 51 24.09 -15.01 8.15
CA LYS A 51 23.87 -13.86 9.02
C LYS A 51 23.13 -12.76 8.25
N ARG A 52 22.09 -12.21 8.85
CA ARG A 52 21.34 -11.08 8.28
C ARG A 52 20.75 -10.21 9.37
N THR A 53 20.65 -8.92 9.08
CA THR A 53 19.97 -7.95 9.95
C THR A 53 18.79 -7.35 9.20
N VAL A 54 17.61 -7.38 9.79
CA VAL A 54 16.40 -6.78 9.24
C VAL A 54 15.96 -5.62 10.12
N VAL A 55 16.01 -4.42 9.57
CA VAL A 55 15.51 -3.21 10.24
C VAL A 55 14.05 -3.03 9.83
N ILE A 56 13.14 -3.16 10.78
CA ILE A 56 11.69 -3.04 10.55
C ILE A 56 11.25 -1.65 10.99
N VAL A 57 10.79 -0.85 10.02
CA VAL A 57 10.21 0.47 10.22
C VAL A 57 8.76 0.42 9.76
N PRO A 58 7.81 0.10 10.64
CA PRO A 58 6.39 -0.09 10.29
C PRO A 58 5.66 1.24 10.08
N SER A 59 6.31 2.21 9.44
CA SER A 59 5.75 3.54 9.21
C SER A 59 4.51 3.47 8.35
N LEU A 60 3.39 3.97 8.88
CA LEU A 60 2.21 4.30 8.10
C LEU A 60 2.39 5.74 7.60
N THR A 61 2.86 5.90 6.37
CA THR A 61 3.09 7.20 5.75
C THR A 61 1.95 7.46 4.77
N VAL A 62 0.94 8.17 5.25
CA VAL A 62 -0.27 8.57 4.52
C VAL A 62 -0.52 10.06 4.72
N ASP A 63 -1.53 10.61 4.06
CA ASP A 63 -1.96 11.99 4.22
C ASP A 63 -2.14 12.36 5.70
N VAL A 64 -1.69 13.55 6.10
CA VAL A 64 -1.67 14.01 7.51
C VAL A 64 -3.09 14.10 8.09
N ASP A 65 -4.06 14.54 7.29
CA ASP A 65 -5.45 14.64 7.73
C ASP A 65 -6.06 13.25 7.98
N VAL A 66 -5.64 12.25 7.21
CA VAL A 66 -6.02 10.86 7.41
C VAL A 66 -5.40 10.32 8.70
N MET A 67 -4.11 10.57 8.92
CA MET A 67 -3.43 10.14 10.16
C MET A 67 -4.07 10.74 11.42
N ALA A 68 -4.44 12.01 11.37
CA ALA A 68 -5.04 12.73 12.51
C ALA A 68 -6.42 12.17 12.90
N LYS A 69 -7.15 11.56 11.96
CA LYS A 69 -8.47 10.95 12.21
C LYS A 69 -8.39 9.55 12.82
N ILE A 70 -7.24 8.87 12.70
CA ILE A 70 -7.06 7.50 13.19
C ILE A 70 -6.68 7.56 14.68
N SER A 71 -7.61 7.23 15.56
CA SER A 71 -7.33 7.11 16.99
C SER A 71 -6.25 6.04 17.24
N GLY A 72 -5.21 6.40 18.01
CA GLY A 72 -4.12 5.47 18.33
C GLY A 72 -3.30 5.02 17.12
N VAL A 73 -3.16 5.88 16.10
CA VAL A 73 -2.46 5.56 14.83
C VAL A 73 -1.06 4.96 15.04
N HIS A 74 -0.34 5.36 16.08
CA HIS A 74 0.98 4.78 16.42
C HIS A 74 0.91 3.28 16.77
N ARG A 75 -0.26 2.75 17.16
CA ARG A 75 -0.47 1.31 17.39
C ARG A 75 -0.55 0.49 16.10
N TYR A 76 -0.80 1.13 14.95
CA TYR A 76 -0.71 0.45 13.65
C TYR A 76 0.67 -0.14 13.38
N GLU A 77 1.70 0.42 14.00
CA GLU A 77 3.06 -0.06 13.91
C GLU A 77 3.21 -1.49 14.47
N GLU A 78 2.38 -1.89 15.43
CA GLU A 78 2.37 -3.23 16.02
C GLU A 78 1.86 -4.32 15.04
N ARG A 79 1.15 -3.94 13.99
CA ARG A 79 0.69 -4.89 12.95
C ARG A 79 1.85 -5.60 12.25
N MET A 80 3.02 -5.00 12.17
CA MET A 80 4.19 -5.63 11.56
C MET A 80 4.97 -6.55 12.51
N LEU A 81 4.53 -6.74 13.76
CA LEU A 81 5.11 -7.73 14.69
C LEU A 81 5.03 -9.17 14.14
N CYS A 82 4.11 -9.44 13.20
CA CYS A 82 4.12 -10.68 12.44
C CYS A 82 5.47 -10.97 11.75
N LEU A 83 6.30 -9.94 11.49
CA LEU A 83 7.65 -10.11 10.93
C LEU A 83 8.67 -10.65 11.96
N LEU A 84 8.33 -10.75 13.23
CA LEU A 84 9.16 -11.47 14.21
C LEU A 84 9.29 -12.96 13.84
N LEU A 85 8.46 -13.47 12.94
CA LEU A 85 8.62 -14.79 12.32
C LEU A 85 10.03 -14.97 11.68
N LEU A 86 10.70 -13.89 11.29
CA LEU A 86 12.06 -13.91 10.75
C LEU A 86 13.08 -14.43 11.75
N LEU A 87 12.80 -14.33 13.04
CA LEU A 87 13.64 -14.90 14.12
C LEU A 87 13.66 -16.43 14.14
N ARG A 88 12.83 -17.09 13.30
CA ARG A 88 12.94 -18.54 13.05
C ARG A 88 14.27 -18.92 12.39
N MET A 89 14.86 -18.00 11.61
CA MET A 89 16.17 -18.20 11.03
C MET A 89 17.25 -17.92 12.09
N PRO A 90 18.14 -18.89 12.38
CA PRO A 90 19.00 -18.87 13.57
C PRO A 90 19.95 -17.66 13.65
N GLN A 91 20.41 -17.17 12.50
CA GLN A 91 21.39 -16.09 12.40
C GLN A 91 20.75 -14.73 12.03
N THR A 92 19.41 -14.64 12.04
CA THR A 92 18.72 -13.40 11.75
C THR A 92 18.63 -12.53 13.00
N GLN A 93 19.06 -11.28 12.90
CA GLN A 93 18.80 -10.22 13.85
C GLN A 93 17.66 -9.34 13.36
N VAL A 94 16.80 -8.91 14.27
CA VAL A 94 15.69 -7.99 13.99
C VAL A 94 15.85 -6.74 14.84
N ILE A 95 15.85 -5.59 14.20
CA ILE A 95 15.77 -4.28 14.85
C ILE A 95 14.38 -3.72 14.52
N TYR A 96 13.53 -3.59 15.52
CA TYR A 96 12.16 -3.13 15.39
C TYR A 96 12.03 -1.73 16.01
N ILE A 97 11.55 -0.76 15.22
CA ILE A 97 11.49 0.64 15.64
C ILE A 97 10.03 1.09 15.66
N THR A 98 9.61 1.77 16.74
CA THR A 98 8.23 2.24 16.91
C THR A 98 8.18 3.67 17.44
N SER A 99 7.02 4.29 17.28
CA SER A 99 6.70 5.60 17.84
C SER A 99 6.72 5.59 19.37
N SER A 100 6.09 4.58 19.96
CA SER A 100 6.03 4.36 21.42
C SER A 100 6.50 2.95 21.77
N PRO A 101 6.99 2.70 22.98
CA PRO A 101 7.39 1.37 23.41
C PRO A 101 6.26 0.35 23.27
N ILE A 102 6.59 -0.84 22.81
CA ILE A 102 5.64 -1.97 22.76
C ILE A 102 5.62 -2.64 24.13
N CYS A 103 4.43 -3.02 24.57
CA CYS A 103 4.26 -3.76 25.82
C CYS A 103 5.03 -5.09 25.76
N GLU A 104 5.82 -5.37 26.79
CA GLU A 104 6.64 -6.59 26.89
C GLU A 104 5.77 -7.86 26.76
N THR A 105 4.57 -7.88 27.33
CA THR A 105 3.64 -9.00 27.19
C THR A 105 3.28 -9.32 25.74
N ILE A 106 3.16 -8.28 24.90
CA ILE A 106 2.90 -8.46 23.46
C ILE A 106 4.13 -9.09 22.79
N ILE A 107 5.31 -8.60 23.10
CA ILE A 107 6.56 -9.16 22.56
C ILE A 107 6.73 -10.61 22.99
N ASP A 108 6.54 -10.91 24.27
CA ASP A 108 6.63 -12.29 24.79
C ASP A 108 5.62 -13.21 24.12
N TYR A 109 4.38 -12.73 23.88
CA TYR A 109 3.38 -13.49 23.14
C TYR A 109 3.89 -13.88 21.75
N TYR A 110 4.39 -12.92 20.96
CA TYR A 110 4.92 -13.23 19.62
C TYR A 110 6.12 -14.16 19.66
N LEU A 111 7.03 -13.99 20.61
CA LEU A 111 8.21 -14.84 20.74
C LEU A 111 7.85 -16.28 21.13
N HIS A 112 6.79 -16.49 21.91
CA HIS A 112 6.27 -17.81 22.26
C HIS A 112 5.60 -18.54 21.08
N LEU A 113 5.19 -17.81 20.05
CA LEU A 113 4.63 -18.41 18.83
C LEU A 113 5.70 -19.02 17.91
N LEU A 114 7.00 -18.77 18.14
CA LEU A 114 8.08 -19.28 17.30
C LEU A 114 8.27 -20.78 17.49
N PRO A 115 7.94 -21.64 16.51
CA PRO A 115 8.03 -23.07 16.68
C PRO A 115 9.48 -23.52 16.75
N GLY A 116 9.83 -24.28 17.79
CA GLY A 116 11.16 -24.85 17.97
C GLY A 116 12.26 -23.88 18.36
N ILE A 117 11.96 -22.59 18.61
CA ILE A 117 12.92 -21.58 19.02
C ILE A 117 12.60 -21.15 20.46
N PRO A 118 13.50 -21.36 21.43
CA PRO A 118 13.30 -20.84 22.78
C PRO A 118 13.22 -19.32 22.78
N SER A 119 12.20 -18.75 23.45
CA SER A 119 11.94 -17.31 23.50
C SER A 119 13.17 -16.49 23.90
N ALA A 120 13.98 -17.00 24.86
CA ALA A 120 15.22 -16.36 25.27
C ALA A 120 16.28 -16.27 24.13
N HIS A 121 16.32 -17.24 23.22
CA HIS A 121 17.18 -17.19 22.04
C HIS A 121 16.70 -16.17 21.02
N ALA A 122 15.40 -16.13 20.76
CA ALA A 122 14.80 -15.13 19.88
C ALA A 122 14.99 -13.72 20.46
N ARG A 123 14.77 -13.54 21.76
CA ARG A 123 14.91 -12.25 22.46
C ARG A 123 16.32 -11.65 22.34
N ARG A 124 17.37 -12.46 22.41
CA ARG A 124 18.75 -11.96 22.23
C ARG A 124 19.05 -11.43 20.85
N ARG A 125 18.24 -11.80 19.83
CA ARG A 125 18.37 -11.37 18.44
C ARG A 125 17.35 -10.30 18.06
N LEU A 126 16.58 -9.79 19.03
CA LEU A 126 15.59 -8.75 18.86
C LEU A 126 16.03 -7.49 19.59
N THR A 127 16.21 -6.40 18.85
CA THR A 127 16.43 -5.06 19.38
C THR A 127 15.17 -4.24 19.18
N LEU A 128 14.61 -3.71 20.27
CA LEU A 128 13.45 -2.82 20.24
C LEU A 128 13.92 -1.39 20.49
N LEU A 129 13.55 -0.46 19.62
CA LEU A 129 13.85 0.96 19.73
C LEU A 129 12.55 1.76 19.60
N SER A 130 12.47 2.88 20.31
CA SER A 130 11.30 3.76 20.31
C SER A 130 11.70 5.21 20.13
N CYS A 131 10.82 5.98 19.47
CA CYS A 131 10.93 7.44 19.38
C CYS A 131 10.45 8.15 20.64
N GLU A 132 9.73 7.46 21.54
CA GLU A 132 9.04 8.03 22.71
C GLU A 132 8.07 9.16 22.33
N ASP A 133 7.31 8.94 21.24
CA ASP A 133 6.49 9.99 20.63
C ASP A 133 5.24 9.39 19.98
N ALA A 134 4.09 9.54 20.64
CA ALA A 134 2.80 9.04 20.18
C ALA A 134 2.04 10.01 19.24
N ALA A 135 2.64 11.15 18.86
CA ALA A 135 2.00 12.12 17.96
C ALA A 135 1.57 11.48 16.63
N PRO A 136 0.49 11.95 15.98
CA PRO A 136 0.01 11.42 14.70
C PRO A 136 0.87 11.93 13.52
N VAL A 137 2.15 11.56 13.55
CA VAL A 137 3.16 11.88 12.53
C VAL A 137 3.81 10.57 12.09
N ALA A 138 4.16 10.47 10.82
CA ALA A 138 4.81 9.28 10.27
C ALA A 138 6.07 8.90 11.05
N LEU A 139 6.21 7.61 11.40
CA LEU A 139 7.33 7.10 12.18
C LEU A 139 8.68 7.44 11.53
N SER A 140 8.78 7.34 10.20
CA SER A 140 10.01 7.68 9.47
C SER A 140 10.42 9.13 9.68
N ARG A 141 9.47 10.08 9.72
CA ARG A 141 9.75 11.49 10.08
C ARG A 141 10.27 11.60 11.50
N LYS A 142 9.62 10.94 12.46
CA LYS A 142 10.07 10.95 13.86
C LYS A 142 11.50 10.45 14.02
N ILE A 143 11.87 9.39 13.28
CA ILE A 143 13.23 8.85 13.31
C ILE A 143 14.22 9.85 12.70
N LEU A 144 13.89 10.43 11.52
CA LEU A 144 14.74 11.40 10.83
C LEU A 144 15.03 12.65 11.67
N ASP A 145 14.06 13.08 12.46
CA ASP A 145 14.19 14.23 13.37
C ASP A 145 15.00 13.92 14.64
N ARG A 146 15.50 12.66 14.80
CA ARG A 146 16.22 12.20 15.99
C ARG A 146 17.62 11.63 15.65
N PRO A 147 18.64 12.48 15.43
CA PRO A 147 19.98 12.01 15.04
C PRO A 147 20.58 10.96 15.99
N ARG A 148 20.35 11.12 17.30
CA ARG A 148 20.83 10.13 18.29
C ARG A 148 20.17 8.75 18.13
N LEU A 149 18.90 8.70 17.71
CA LEU A 149 18.22 7.44 17.43
C LEU A 149 18.81 6.79 16.18
N ILE A 150 19.09 7.58 15.13
CA ILE A 150 19.74 7.09 13.91
C ILE A 150 21.09 6.45 14.26
N GLU A 151 21.92 7.08 15.09
CA GLU A 151 23.21 6.50 15.50
C GLU A 151 23.03 5.22 16.33
N ARG A 152 21.99 5.14 17.18
CA ARG A 152 21.68 3.91 17.91
C ARG A 152 21.24 2.78 16.97
N ILE A 153 20.45 3.10 15.94
CA ILE A 153 20.05 2.12 14.90
C ILE A 153 21.30 1.61 14.20
N LYS A 154 22.17 2.48 13.71
CA LYS A 154 23.43 2.11 13.04
C LYS A 154 24.30 1.22 13.91
N ALA A 155 24.49 1.59 15.18
CA ALA A 155 25.26 0.79 16.12
C ALA A 155 24.66 -0.61 16.35
N SER A 156 23.33 -0.75 16.25
CA SER A 156 22.65 -2.03 16.40
C SER A 156 22.73 -2.90 15.13
N ILE A 157 22.93 -2.31 13.94
CA ILE A 157 23.03 -3.05 12.67
C ILE A 157 24.35 -3.82 12.60
N GLY A 158 25.45 -3.20 13.00
CA GLY A 158 26.79 -3.76 12.89
C GLY A 158 27.27 -3.83 11.44
N ASP A 159 26.96 -4.92 10.74
CA ASP A 159 27.34 -5.13 9.33
C ASP A 159 26.20 -4.77 8.38
N THR A 160 26.38 -3.70 7.58
CA THR A 160 25.41 -3.24 6.61
C THR A 160 25.36 -4.09 5.33
N SER A 161 26.41 -4.87 5.03
CA SER A 161 26.48 -5.68 3.82
C SER A 161 25.44 -6.81 3.80
N SER A 162 25.03 -7.28 4.98
CA SER A 162 24.02 -8.32 5.18
C SER A 162 22.70 -7.78 5.77
N ALA A 163 22.52 -6.45 5.73
CA ALA A 163 21.36 -5.79 6.33
C ALA A 163 20.47 -5.13 5.29
N HIS A 164 19.16 -5.06 5.59
CA HIS A 164 18.20 -4.29 4.81
C HIS A 164 17.10 -3.73 5.69
N MET A 165 16.43 -2.70 5.19
CA MET A 165 15.25 -2.12 5.83
C MET A 165 13.97 -2.65 5.17
N THR A 166 12.92 -2.86 5.94
CA THR A 166 11.56 -3.16 5.45
C THR A 166 10.55 -2.26 6.12
N CYS A 167 9.65 -1.67 5.34
CA CYS A 167 8.64 -0.72 5.77
C CYS A 167 7.24 -1.21 5.43
N PHE A 168 6.22 -0.59 5.99
CA PHE A 168 4.83 -0.82 5.57
C PHE A 168 4.59 -0.16 4.20
N THR A 169 4.87 1.13 4.09
CA THR A 169 4.90 1.92 2.85
C THR A 169 6.32 2.46 2.65
N VAL A 170 6.74 2.69 1.42
CA VAL A 170 8.02 3.33 1.09
C VAL A 170 7.72 4.62 0.33
N THR A 171 8.05 5.74 0.93
CA THR A 171 7.94 7.10 0.38
C THR A 171 9.30 7.77 0.36
N GLU A 172 9.36 9.05 0.03
CA GLU A 172 10.60 9.83 0.11
C GLU A 172 11.19 9.87 1.54
N LEU A 173 10.34 9.75 2.59
CA LEU A 173 10.82 9.67 3.97
C LEU A 173 11.59 8.37 4.23
N GLU A 174 11.08 7.25 3.77
CA GLU A 174 11.76 5.96 3.90
C GLU A 174 12.99 5.88 3.00
N ARG A 175 13.00 6.53 1.81
CA ARG A 175 14.19 6.70 0.99
C ARG A 175 15.27 7.52 1.72
N GLU A 176 14.92 8.67 2.30
CA GLU A 176 15.85 9.49 3.08
C GLU A 176 16.41 8.68 4.27
N LEU A 177 15.55 7.97 4.99
CA LEU A 177 15.98 7.13 6.11
C LEU A 177 16.94 6.03 5.66
N SER A 178 16.67 5.37 4.54
CA SER A 178 17.54 4.38 3.91
C SER A 178 18.95 4.96 3.66
N LEU A 179 19.01 6.14 3.06
CA LEU A 179 20.27 6.85 2.79
C LEU A 179 21.00 7.23 4.08
N ARG A 180 20.29 7.67 5.12
CA ARG A 180 20.88 7.99 6.43
C ARG A 180 21.44 6.76 7.13
N LEU A 181 20.79 5.61 6.99
CA LEU A 181 21.20 4.34 7.59
C LEU A 181 22.22 3.57 6.72
N ASP A 182 22.41 3.96 5.48
CA ASP A 182 23.21 3.26 4.48
C ASP A 182 22.74 1.82 4.25
N LEU A 183 21.41 1.66 4.14
CA LEU A 183 20.73 0.37 3.97
C LEU A 183 19.81 0.37 2.75
N PRO A 184 19.78 -0.72 1.97
CA PRO A 184 18.75 -0.93 0.98
C PRO A 184 17.38 -1.16 1.61
N VAL A 185 16.32 -0.92 0.83
CA VAL A 185 14.92 -1.11 1.25
C VAL A 185 14.30 -2.28 0.51
N TYR A 186 13.72 -3.24 1.24
CA TYR A 186 12.86 -4.25 0.64
C TYR A 186 11.43 -3.72 0.51
N GLY A 187 11.21 -2.93 -0.51
CA GLY A 187 9.95 -2.27 -0.83
C GLY A 187 10.03 -1.50 -2.13
N CYS A 188 8.91 -1.00 -2.63
CA CYS A 188 8.82 -0.30 -3.91
C CYS A 188 9.59 1.04 -3.85
N ASP A 189 10.37 1.34 -4.89
CA ASP A 189 11.00 2.64 -5.03
C ASP A 189 9.94 3.76 -5.11
N PRO A 190 10.07 4.85 -4.32
CA PRO A 190 9.17 5.99 -4.41
C PRO A 190 8.98 6.57 -5.81
N ALA A 191 10.01 6.51 -6.66
CA ALA A 191 9.92 6.93 -8.05
C ALA A 191 8.87 6.15 -8.87
N LEU A 192 8.45 4.97 -8.42
CA LEU A 192 7.47 4.11 -9.08
C LEU A 192 6.06 4.24 -8.47
N LEU A 193 5.86 5.07 -7.45
CA LEU A 193 4.58 5.19 -6.73
C LEU A 193 3.42 5.62 -7.65
N TYR A 194 3.70 6.32 -8.74
CA TYR A 194 2.69 6.65 -9.76
C TYR A 194 1.89 5.42 -10.20
N TRP A 195 2.52 4.25 -10.38
CA TRP A 195 1.85 3.03 -10.79
C TRP A 195 0.89 2.46 -9.73
N GLY A 196 0.99 2.92 -8.49
CA GLY A 196 0.06 2.64 -7.40
C GLY A 196 -1.04 3.70 -7.21
N THR A 197 -1.01 4.81 -7.97
CA THR A 197 -2.15 5.73 -8.01
C THR A 197 -3.30 5.12 -8.83
N LYS A 198 -4.50 5.62 -8.68
CA LYS A 198 -5.65 5.13 -9.47
C LYS A 198 -5.44 5.36 -10.96
N SER A 199 -4.85 6.50 -11.36
CA SER A 199 -4.48 6.77 -12.75
C SER A 199 -3.43 5.79 -13.27
N GLY A 200 -2.33 5.62 -12.56
CA GLY A 200 -1.27 4.69 -12.93
C GLY A 200 -1.75 3.24 -12.97
N SER A 201 -2.60 2.84 -12.00
CA SER A 201 -3.22 1.51 -11.98
C SER A 201 -4.01 1.22 -13.25
N ARG A 202 -4.87 2.15 -13.67
CA ARG A 202 -5.67 2.01 -14.91
C ARG A 202 -4.77 1.85 -16.15
N ARG A 203 -3.65 2.58 -16.21
CA ARG A 203 -2.67 2.43 -17.31
C ARG A 203 -2.03 1.04 -17.32
N ILE A 204 -1.60 0.52 -16.16
CA ILE A 204 -1.05 -0.84 -16.04
C ILE A 204 -2.09 -1.90 -16.44
N PHE A 205 -3.33 -1.78 -15.97
CA PHE A 205 -4.38 -2.74 -16.30
C PHE A 205 -4.72 -2.74 -17.80
N ARG A 206 -4.75 -1.55 -18.43
CA ARG A 206 -4.96 -1.44 -19.88
C ARG A 206 -3.79 -2.06 -20.65
N GLU A 207 -2.53 -1.80 -20.24
CA GLU A 207 -1.32 -2.43 -20.81
C GLU A 207 -1.36 -3.95 -20.68
N ALA A 208 -1.91 -4.45 -19.57
CA ALA A 208 -2.08 -5.88 -19.29
C ALA A 208 -3.28 -6.54 -20.00
N GLY A 209 -4.15 -5.76 -20.64
CA GLY A 209 -5.39 -6.27 -21.26
C GLY A 209 -6.45 -6.72 -20.26
N ILE A 210 -6.41 -6.23 -19.01
CA ILE A 210 -7.35 -6.59 -17.96
C ILE A 210 -8.60 -5.70 -18.06
N PRO A 211 -9.82 -6.27 -17.95
CA PRO A 211 -11.04 -5.47 -17.97
C PRO A 211 -11.08 -4.40 -16.90
N LEU A 212 -11.51 -3.20 -17.28
CA LEU A 212 -11.68 -2.02 -16.44
C LEU A 212 -13.12 -1.49 -16.54
N ALA A 213 -13.58 -0.81 -15.51
CA ALA A 213 -14.75 0.07 -15.67
C ALA A 213 -14.44 1.14 -16.73
N PRO A 214 -15.37 1.43 -17.68
CA PRO A 214 -15.20 2.57 -18.56
C PRO A 214 -14.89 3.84 -17.79
N GLY A 215 -13.98 4.68 -18.29
CA GLY A 215 -13.59 5.89 -17.55
C GLY A 215 -12.29 6.51 -18.00
N TYR A 216 -11.90 7.59 -17.33
CA TYR A 216 -10.80 8.48 -17.66
C TYR A 216 -9.88 8.66 -16.47
N GLU A 217 -8.60 8.79 -16.72
CA GLU A 217 -7.55 9.01 -15.74
C GLU A 217 -6.79 10.32 -15.97
N ASP A 218 -5.89 10.66 -15.04
CA ASP A 218 -5.01 11.85 -15.06
C ASP A 218 -5.79 13.17 -15.12
N LEU A 219 -6.87 13.26 -14.35
CA LEU A 219 -7.69 14.46 -14.22
C LEU A 219 -7.14 15.33 -13.09
N GLU A 220 -6.80 16.60 -13.39
CA GLU A 220 -6.13 17.49 -12.44
C GLU A 220 -7.06 18.60 -11.91
N THR A 221 -8.11 18.90 -12.66
CA THR A 221 -9.03 20.01 -12.36
C THR A 221 -10.48 19.57 -12.27
N ALA A 222 -11.32 20.39 -11.64
CA ALA A 222 -12.77 20.16 -11.62
C ALA A 222 -13.36 20.20 -13.04
N ASP A 223 -12.75 20.96 -13.94
CA ASP A 223 -13.18 21.03 -15.34
C ASP A 223 -12.84 19.73 -16.10
N ASP A 224 -11.66 19.15 -15.87
CA ASP A 224 -11.32 17.84 -16.43
C ASP A 224 -12.29 16.76 -15.97
N VAL A 225 -12.66 16.78 -14.67
CA VAL A 225 -13.68 15.86 -14.12
C VAL A 225 -15.04 16.07 -14.79
N ALA A 226 -15.44 17.34 -15.01
CA ALA A 226 -16.71 17.64 -15.69
C ALA A 226 -16.71 17.16 -17.14
N GLN A 227 -15.62 17.35 -17.85
CA GLN A 227 -15.45 16.89 -19.22
C GLN A 227 -15.48 15.36 -19.26
N ALA A 228 -14.73 14.69 -18.41
CA ALA A 228 -14.70 13.22 -18.31
C ALA A 228 -16.07 12.60 -18.03
N LEU A 229 -16.82 13.16 -17.07
CA LEU A 229 -18.19 12.74 -16.77
C LEU A 229 -19.14 12.95 -17.98
N THR A 230 -18.96 14.05 -18.71
CA THR A 230 -19.73 14.38 -19.90
C THR A 230 -19.46 13.39 -21.03
N GLU A 231 -18.20 13.11 -21.33
CA GLU A 231 -17.79 12.14 -22.34
C GLU A 231 -18.27 10.74 -21.97
N LEU A 232 -18.09 10.33 -20.71
CA LEU A 232 -18.54 9.03 -20.21
C LEU A 232 -20.06 8.85 -20.39
N LYS A 233 -20.86 9.89 -20.10
CA LYS A 233 -22.33 9.84 -20.32
C LYS A 233 -22.71 9.82 -21.80
N ARG A 234 -21.92 10.45 -22.68
CA ARG A 234 -22.13 10.41 -24.13
C ARG A 234 -21.87 9.05 -24.73
N GLU A 235 -20.74 8.42 -24.29
CA GLU A 235 -20.36 7.07 -24.73
C GLU A 235 -21.31 6.00 -24.17
N TRP A 236 -21.82 6.21 -22.95
CA TRP A 236 -22.70 5.30 -22.23
C TRP A 236 -24.00 6.03 -21.82
N PRO A 237 -24.95 6.23 -22.76
CA PRO A 237 -26.19 7.03 -22.53
C PRO A 237 -27.04 6.50 -21.35
N ASP A 238 -27.00 5.21 -21.09
CA ASP A 238 -27.79 4.56 -20.02
C ASP A 238 -27.06 4.56 -18.67
N LEU A 239 -25.85 5.12 -18.58
CA LEU A 239 -25.10 5.21 -17.33
C LEU A 239 -25.83 6.10 -16.32
N GLU A 240 -26.22 5.52 -15.18
CA GLU A 240 -26.93 6.21 -14.11
C GLU A 240 -26.02 6.84 -13.06
N LYS A 241 -24.83 6.27 -12.87
CA LYS A 241 -23.88 6.70 -11.85
C LYS A 241 -22.43 6.55 -12.32
N ALA A 242 -21.60 7.51 -11.96
CA ALA A 242 -20.15 7.43 -12.08
C ALA A 242 -19.49 7.63 -10.71
N VAL A 243 -18.28 7.16 -10.56
CA VAL A 243 -17.46 7.37 -9.35
C VAL A 243 -16.28 8.24 -9.72
N VAL A 244 -16.09 9.32 -8.98
CA VAL A 244 -14.89 10.17 -9.04
C VAL A 244 -14.01 9.77 -7.87
N LYS A 245 -12.73 9.45 -8.13
CA LYS A 245 -11.80 8.97 -7.10
C LYS A 245 -10.51 9.78 -7.14
N ILE A 246 -10.12 10.37 -6.01
CA ILE A 246 -8.80 10.99 -5.85
C ILE A 246 -7.71 9.92 -5.99
N ASN A 247 -6.61 10.23 -6.68
CA ASN A 247 -5.54 9.28 -7.00
C ASN A 247 -4.95 8.59 -5.77
N GLU A 248 -4.75 9.32 -4.68
CA GLU A 248 -4.14 8.82 -3.45
C GLU A 248 -5.14 8.83 -2.29
N GLY A 249 -6.26 8.10 -2.44
CA GLY A 249 -7.25 7.90 -1.38
C GLY A 249 -6.93 6.67 -0.51
N PHE A 250 -7.04 6.80 0.80
CA PHE A 250 -6.92 5.68 1.73
C PHE A 250 -8.32 5.15 2.09
N SER A 251 -8.53 3.82 1.96
CA SER A 251 -9.77 3.14 2.39
C SER A 251 -11.07 3.76 1.84
N GLY A 252 -11.07 4.26 0.59
CA GLY A 252 -12.26 4.84 -0.05
C GLY A 252 -12.57 6.30 0.33
N GLU A 253 -11.82 6.93 1.23
CA GLU A 253 -12.08 8.31 1.67
C GLU A 253 -12.02 9.36 0.55
N GLY A 254 -11.31 9.08 -0.55
CA GLY A 254 -11.23 9.95 -1.73
C GLY A 254 -12.31 9.69 -2.79
N ASN A 255 -13.31 8.88 -2.50
CA ASN A 255 -14.35 8.53 -3.47
C ASN A 255 -15.57 9.44 -3.33
N ALA A 256 -16.16 9.77 -4.48
CA ALA A 256 -17.43 10.50 -4.59
C ALA A 256 -18.29 9.90 -5.69
N VAL A 257 -19.58 9.75 -5.45
CA VAL A 257 -20.54 9.26 -6.45
C VAL A 257 -21.23 10.44 -7.12
N PHE A 258 -21.16 10.49 -8.46
CA PHE A 258 -21.88 11.44 -9.29
C PHE A 258 -23.09 10.74 -9.94
N ARG A 259 -24.28 11.29 -9.76
CA ARG A 259 -25.53 10.76 -10.34
C ARG A 259 -25.76 11.35 -11.73
N LEU A 260 -26.06 10.49 -12.71
CA LEU A 260 -26.27 10.81 -14.12
C LEU A 260 -27.67 10.41 -14.61
N SER A 261 -28.54 9.89 -13.73
CA SER A 261 -29.92 9.46 -14.09
C SER A 261 -30.75 10.58 -14.72
N ASP A 262 -30.59 11.81 -14.19
CA ASP A 262 -31.39 12.97 -14.61
C ASP A 262 -30.63 13.87 -15.59
N ALA A 263 -29.55 13.37 -16.20
CA ALA A 263 -28.69 14.14 -17.09
C ALA A 263 -29.40 14.48 -18.39
N PRO A 264 -29.40 15.75 -18.86
CA PRO A 264 -29.97 16.14 -20.12
C PRO A 264 -29.23 15.50 -21.30
N ARG A 265 -29.90 15.34 -22.42
CA ARG A 265 -29.28 14.92 -23.68
C ARG A 265 -28.84 16.17 -24.46
N GLY A 266 -27.67 16.13 -25.09
CA GLY A 266 -27.23 17.18 -26.03
C GLY A 266 -26.28 18.21 -25.47
N ALA A 267 -26.36 19.46 -25.96
CA ALA A 267 -25.34 20.51 -25.73
C ALA A 267 -25.26 21.00 -24.29
N ASP A 268 -26.33 20.90 -23.53
CA ASP A 268 -26.41 21.39 -22.15
C ASP A 268 -25.77 20.45 -21.11
N LEU A 269 -25.35 19.25 -21.53
CA LEU A 269 -24.83 18.23 -20.59
C LEU A 269 -23.61 18.71 -19.81
N LEU A 270 -22.60 19.33 -20.44
CA LEU A 270 -21.42 19.82 -19.77
C LEU A 270 -21.74 20.91 -18.74
N ALA A 271 -22.60 21.86 -19.10
CA ALA A 271 -23.01 22.90 -18.17
C ALA A 271 -23.79 22.31 -16.97
N TRP A 272 -24.63 21.34 -17.22
CA TRP A 272 -25.37 20.62 -16.20
C TRP A 272 -24.45 19.83 -15.25
N VAL A 273 -23.43 19.16 -15.79
CA VAL A 273 -22.43 18.43 -14.98
C VAL A 273 -21.64 19.40 -14.11
N ARG A 274 -21.14 20.52 -14.67
CA ARG A 274 -20.40 21.54 -13.91
C ARG A 274 -21.19 22.08 -12.72
N ASP A 275 -22.45 22.40 -12.92
CA ASP A 275 -23.36 22.89 -11.87
C ASP A 275 -23.53 21.89 -10.71
N ARG A 276 -23.42 20.59 -11.00
CA ARG A 276 -23.68 19.52 -10.03
C ARG A 276 -22.44 18.89 -9.40
N LEU A 277 -21.23 19.26 -9.79
CA LEU A 277 -20.00 18.70 -9.18
C LEU A 277 -19.95 18.88 -7.67
N SER A 278 -20.39 20.05 -7.17
CA SER A 278 -20.41 20.33 -5.73
C SER A 278 -21.42 19.48 -4.94
N HIS A 279 -22.35 18.80 -5.62
CA HIS A 279 -23.40 17.97 -5.03
C HIS A 279 -23.10 16.46 -5.11
N MET A 280 -21.85 16.08 -5.44
CA MET A 280 -21.44 14.68 -5.37
C MET A 280 -21.64 14.10 -3.98
N ALA A 281 -22.01 12.82 -3.91
CA ALA A 281 -22.10 12.11 -2.64
C ALA A 281 -20.71 11.59 -2.25
N PHE A 282 -20.09 12.25 -1.28
CA PHE A 282 -18.76 11.84 -0.76
C PHE A 282 -18.88 10.66 0.20
N GLU A 283 -17.96 9.70 0.11
CA GLU A 283 -17.87 8.55 1.03
C GLU A 283 -17.36 8.96 2.42
N ALA A 284 -16.38 9.85 2.46
CA ALA A 284 -15.79 10.29 3.73
C ALA A 284 -16.73 11.23 4.48
N GLY A 285 -17.00 10.92 5.74
CA GLY A 285 -17.71 11.84 6.63
C GLY A 285 -16.97 13.17 6.80
N GLY A 286 -17.69 14.28 6.65
CA GLY A 286 -17.11 15.62 6.77
C GLY A 286 -16.33 16.12 5.55
N MET A 287 -16.30 15.38 4.44
CA MET A 287 -15.75 15.87 3.18
C MET A 287 -16.67 16.95 2.60
N THR A 288 -16.08 18.11 2.30
CA THR A 288 -16.76 19.20 1.58
C THR A 288 -16.21 19.31 0.17
N TRP A 289 -16.98 19.99 -0.71
CA TRP A 289 -16.53 20.23 -2.09
C TRP A 289 -15.19 20.99 -2.14
N ASP A 290 -15.01 22.02 -1.31
CA ASP A 290 -13.79 22.83 -1.30
C ASP A 290 -12.56 21.99 -0.89
N LEU A 291 -12.72 21.13 0.12
CA LEU A 291 -11.67 20.19 0.54
C LEU A 291 -11.39 19.17 -0.55
N TYR A 292 -12.43 18.62 -1.18
CA TYR A 292 -12.29 17.67 -2.26
C TYR A 292 -11.56 18.28 -3.46
N GLN A 293 -11.92 19.51 -3.83
CA GLN A 293 -11.28 20.26 -4.91
C GLN A 293 -9.80 20.55 -4.65
N SER A 294 -9.44 20.87 -3.40
CA SER A 294 -8.04 21.07 -3.02
C SER A 294 -7.22 19.76 -3.13
N LYS A 295 -7.80 18.63 -2.73
CA LYS A 295 -7.18 17.30 -2.89
C LYS A 295 -7.08 16.90 -4.36
N LEU A 296 -8.11 17.14 -5.17
CA LEU A 296 -8.12 16.93 -6.62
C LEU A 296 -6.94 17.66 -7.28
N LYS A 297 -6.77 18.94 -6.97
CA LYS A 297 -5.67 19.76 -7.52
C LYS A 297 -4.28 19.27 -7.06
N ALA A 298 -4.18 18.73 -5.85
CA ALA A 298 -2.90 18.26 -5.29
C ALA A 298 -2.48 16.88 -5.80
N MET A 299 -3.44 15.98 -6.01
CA MET A 299 -3.20 14.55 -6.23
C MET A 299 -3.71 14.06 -7.59
N GLY A 300 -4.60 14.80 -8.26
CA GLY A 300 -5.33 14.34 -9.43
C GLY A 300 -6.43 13.33 -9.08
N ALA A 301 -7.18 12.90 -10.10
CA ALA A 301 -8.30 11.97 -9.94
C ALA A 301 -8.52 11.10 -11.18
N ILE A 302 -9.45 10.16 -11.03
CA ILE A 302 -10.09 9.41 -12.12
C ILE A 302 -11.60 9.58 -12.06
N VAL A 303 -12.24 9.35 -13.20
CA VAL A 303 -13.69 9.14 -13.31
C VAL A 303 -13.92 7.76 -13.90
N GLU A 304 -14.81 6.98 -13.32
CA GLU A 304 -15.16 5.68 -13.87
C GLU A 304 -16.67 5.37 -13.71
N ALA A 305 -17.20 4.58 -14.63
CA ALA A 305 -18.57 4.09 -14.57
C ALA A 305 -18.75 3.24 -13.29
N PHE A 306 -19.88 3.44 -12.63
CA PHE A 306 -20.26 2.54 -11.55
C PHE A 306 -20.63 1.16 -12.12
N ILE A 307 -19.97 0.11 -11.65
CA ILE A 307 -20.20 -1.26 -12.09
C ILE A 307 -21.50 -1.77 -11.45
N PRO A 308 -22.56 -2.04 -12.23
CA PRO A 308 -23.80 -2.61 -11.70
C PRO A 308 -23.64 -4.10 -11.38
N GLY A 309 -24.58 -4.69 -10.65
CA GLY A 309 -24.67 -6.13 -10.38
C GLY A 309 -25.30 -6.42 -9.03
N GLU A 310 -26.10 -7.47 -8.95
CA GLU A 310 -26.76 -7.90 -7.71
C GLU A 310 -25.80 -8.68 -6.80
N VAL A 311 -25.01 -9.58 -7.39
CA VAL A 311 -24.02 -10.38 -6.67
C VAL A 311 -22.63 -9.87 -7.02
N LYS A 312 -22.00 -9.20 -6.06
CA LYS A 312 -20.66 -8.64 -6.16
C LYS A 312 -19.74 -9.15 -5.06
N GLN A 313 -18.47 -9.30 -5.41
CA GLN A 313 -17.38 -9.55 -4.49
C GLN A 313 -16.25 -8.54 -4.76
N SER A 314 -15.45 -8.28 -3.75
CA SER A 314 -14.28 -7.41 -3.85
C SER A 314 -13.00 -8.21 -3.58
N PRO A 315 -12.59 -9.08 -4.50
CA PRO A 315 -11.39 -9.87 -4.29
C PRO A 315 -10.11 -9.05 -4.50
N SER A 316 -9.04 -9.55 -3.90
CA SER A 316 -7.70 -8.99 -4.01
C SER A 316 -6.69 -10.12 -4.25
N VAL A 317 -5.71 -9.89 -5.11
CA VAL A 317 -4.58 -10.79 -5.33
C VAL A 317 -3.31 -10.11 -4.85
N GLN A 318 -2.53 -10.81 -4.04
CA GLN A 318 -1.29 -10.29 -3.47
C GLN A 318 -0.08 -10.92 -4.14
N PHE A 319 0.91 -10.10 -4.42
CA PHE A 319 2.16 -10.51 -5.06
C PHE A 319 3.38 -10.06 -4.26
N ARG A 320 4.50 -10.68 -4.57
CA ARG A 320 5.82 -10.26 -4.12
C ARG A 320 6.80 -10.34 -5.28
N VAL A 321 7.59 -9.29 -5.45
CA VAL A 321 8.81 -9.32 -6.27
C VAL A 321 10.00 -9.27 -5.32
N ASP A 322 10.90 -10.23 -5.44
CA ASP A 322 12.13 -10.22 -4.65
C ASP A 322 13.24 -9.38 -5.32
N PRO A 323 14.35 -9.09 -4.63
CA PRO A 323 15.44 -8.30 -5.21
C PRO A 323 16.09 -8.92 -6.46
N LEU A 324 15.91 -10.20 -6.72
CA LEU A 324 16.34 -10.86 -7.96
C LEU A 324 15.35 -10.71 -9.11
N GLY A 325 14.20 -10.04 -8.87
CA GLY A 325 13.14 -9.86 -9.85
C GLY A 325 12.19 -11.06 -9.99
N ARG A 326 12.25 -12.04 -9.09
CA ARG A 326 11.35 -13.20 -9.10
C ARG A 326 9.97 -12.77 -8.61
N LEU A 327 8.96 -12.90 -9.48
CA LEU A 327 7.56 -12.61 -9.15
C LEU A 327 6.88 -13.85 -8.58
N GLU A 328 6.15 -13.69 -7.49
CA GLU A 328 5.40 -14.73 -6.82
C GLU A 328 4.00 -14.24 -6.43
N ALA A 329 2.95 -14.98 -6.80
CA ALA A 329 1.63 -14.81 -6.24
C ALA A 329 1.61 -15.43 -4.84
N ILE A 330 1.24 -14.67 -3.83
CA ILE A 330 1.37 -15.07 -2.42
C ILE A 330 0.04 -15.29 -1.72
N SER A 331 -1.05 -14.74 -2.19
CA SER A 331 -2.38 -14.98 -1.64
C SER A 331 -3.50 -14.35 -2.48
N THR A 332 -4.70 -14.90 -2.34
CA THR A 332 -5.96 -14.30 -2.82
C THR A 332 -6.91 -14.08 -1.64
N HIS A 333 -7.68 -13.01 -1.66
CA HIS A 333 -8.60 -12.68 -0.56
C HIS A 333 -9.93 -12.18 -1.11
N ASP A 334 -11.01 -12.40 -0.37
CA ASP A 334 -12.26 -11.66 -0.52
C ASP A 334 -12.33 -10.59 0.56
N GLN A 335 -12.31 -9.33 0.16
CA GLN A 335 -12.45 -8.21 1.08
C GLN A 335 -13.89 -8.15 1.61
N VAL A 336 -14.02 -7.88 2.89
CA VAL A 336 -15.31 -7.54 3.52
C VAL A 336 -15.37 -6.03 3.59
N LEU A 337 -16.30 -5.46 2.86
CA LEU A 337 -16.49 -4.02 2.76
C LEU A 337 -17.74 -3.59 3.52
N GLY A 338 -17.74 -2.35 4.00
CA GLY A 338 -18.85 -1.69 4.67
C GLY A 338 -18.94 -0.20 4.31
N GLY A 339 -19.64 0.57 5.15
CA GLY A 339 -19.97 1.95 4.86
C GLY A 339 -21.23 2.09 3.98
N ALA A 340 -21.64 3.34 3.70
CA ALA A 340 -22.88 3.64 3.01
C ALA A 340 -22.95 3.04 1.60
N ASN A 341 -21.80 3.00 0.88
CA ASN A 341 -21.72 2.47 -0.48
C ASN A 341 -20.81 1.23 -0.58
N GLN A 342 -20.56 0.55 0.53
CA GLN A 342 -19.73 -0.69 0.57
C GLN A 342 -18.30 -0.47 0.01
N GLN A 343 -17.64 0.63 0.41
CA GLN A 343 -16.29 0.97 -0.05
C GLN A 343 -15.24 1.05 1.07
N ILE A 344 -15.64 0.86 2.34
CA ILE A 344 -14.73 0.88 3.49
C ILE A 344 -14.28 -0.54 3.80
N PHE A 345 -12.98 -0.79 3.85
CA PHE A 345 -12.42 -2.08 4.22
C PHE A 345 -12.67 -2.38 5.70
N LEU A 346 -13.34 -3.50 5.99
CA LEU A 346 -13.64 -3.99 7.34
C LEU A 346 -12.92 -5.30 7.68
N GLY A 347 -12.30 -5.93 6.70
CA GLY A 347 -11.63 -7.20 6.89
C GLY A 347 -11.55 -8.03 5.61
N CYS A 348 -11.15 -9.29 5.74
CA CYS A 348 -11.05 -10.19 4.60
C CYS A 348 -11.22 -11.65 4.98
N ARG A 349 -11.57 -12.46 3.99
CA ARG A 349 -11.53 -13.93 4.00
C ARG A 349 -10.35 -14.40 3.16
N PHE A 350 -9.67 -15.42 3.61
CA PHE A 350 -8.57 -16.06 2.91
C PHE A 350 -8.73 -17.58 2.86
N PRO A 351 -8.46 -18.23 1.73
CA PRO A 351 -8.30 -17.66 0.39
C PRO A 351 -9.63 -17.11 -0.17
N ALA A 352 -9.58 -16.41 -1.31
CA ALA A 352 -10.78 -16.03 -2.04
C ALA A 352 -11.58 -17.26 -2.47
N GLN A 353 -12.85 -17.06 -2.87
CA GLN A 353 -13.75 -18.13 -3.27
C GLN A 353 -13.16 -19.01 -4.38
N ALA A 354 -13.37 -20.32 -4.26
CA ALA A 354 -12.83 -21.33 -5.17
C ALA A 354 -13.30 -21.13 -6.63
N ASP A 355 -14.52 -20.59 -6.80
CA ASP A 355 -15.17 -20.44 -8.10
C ASP A 355 -14.39 -19.54 -9.06
N TYR A 356 -13.56 -18.62 -8.56
CA TYR A 356 -12.89 -17.62 -9.38
C TYR A 356 -11.44 -17.32 -8.98
N ARG A 357 -10.95 -17.78 -7.85
CA ARG A 357 -9.64 -17.33 -7.31
C ARG A 357 -8.47 -17.61 -8.24
N LEU A 358 -8.49 -18.72 -9.00
CA LEU A 358 -7.41 -19.05 -9.93
C LEU A 358 -7.49 -18.21 -11.21
N GLU A 359 -8.70 -18.05 -11.78
CA GLU A 359 -8.92 -17.15 -12.93
C GLU A 359 -8.48 -15.73 -12.60
N LEU A 360 -8.90 -15.23 -11.44
CA LEU A 360 -8.53 -13.90 -10.94
C LEU A 360 -7.01 -13.75 -10.75
N GLN A 361 -6.35 -14.77 -10.20
CA GLN A 361 -4.91 -14.79 -10.01
C GLN A 361 -4.15 -14.74 -11.34
N ASP A 362 -4.59 -15.51 -12.33
CA ASP A 362 -3.98 -15.54 -13.66
C ASP A 362 -4.13 -14.19 -14.35
N LEU A 363 -5.32 -13.58 -14.26
CA LEU A 363 -5.60 -12.24 -14.78
C LEU A 363 -4.68 -11.21 -14.13
N ALA A 364 -4.61 -11.19 -12.79
CA ALA A 364 -3.77 -10.28 -12.02
C ALA A 364 -2.27 -10.47 -12.29
N THR A 365 -1.83 -11.70 -12.58
CA THR A 365 -0.43 -12.02 -12.88
C THR A 365 0.08 -11.29 -14.13
N SER A 366 -0.78 -10.98 -15.10
CA SER A 366 -0.43 -10.20 -16.29
C SER A 366 0.02 -8.79 -15.91
N ALA A 367 -0.72 -8.08 -15.07
CA ALA A 367 -0.33 -6.76 -14.56
C ALA A 367 0.88 -6.83 -13.63
N ALA A 368 0.97 -7.86 -12.79
CA ALA A 368 2.11 -8.06 -11.89
C ALA A 368 3.44 -8.25 -12.63
N LYS A 369 3.43 -8.93 -13.79
CA LYS A 369 4.60 -9.06 -14.68
C LYS A 369 5.04 -7.71 -15.23
N ILE A 370 4.11 -6.85 -15.63
CA ILE A 370 4.40 -5.49 -16.11
C ILE A 370 5.03 -4.68 -14.98
N LEU A 371 4.46 -4.72 -13.78
CA LEU A 371 5.00 -4.01 -12.61
C LEU A 371 6.43 -4.49 -12.28
N ALA A 372 6.66 -5.80 -12.30
CA ALA A 372 7.99 -6.37 -12.08
C ALA A 372 9.00 -5.91 -13.14
N SER A 373 8.60 -5.85 -14.43
CA SER A 373 9.46 -5.34 -15.52
C SER A 373 9.77 -3.84 -15.39
N LYS A 374 8.88 -3.08 -14.73
CA LYS A 374 9.11 -1.64 -14.41
C LYS A 374 9.97 -1.45 -13.15
N GLY A 375 10.40 -2.52 -12.49
CA GLY A 375 11.29 -2.47 -11.32
C GLY A 375 10.59 -2.43 -9.97
N VAL A 376 9.29 -2.69 -9.91
CA VAL A 376 8.56 -2.80 -8.64
C VAL A 376 9.15 -3.92 -7.79
N LEU A 377 9.46 -3.62 -6.54
CA LEU A 377 10.07 -4.50 -5.56
C LEU A 377 9.21 -4.61 -4.30
N GLY A 378 9.21 -5.78 -3.67
CA GLY A 378 8.49 -6.02 -2.42
C GLY A 378 7.07 -6.55 -2.62
N ARG A 379 6.22 -6.38 -1.60
CA ARG A 379 4.83 -6.82 -1.62
C ARG A 379 3.92 -5.74 -2.19
N PHE A 380 2.95 -6.16 -2.99
CA PHE A 380 1.89 -5.31 -3.51
C PHE A 380 0.62 -6.12 -3.74
N GLY A 381 -0.51 -5.43 -3.84
CA GLY A 381 -1.82 -6.02 -4.06
C GLY A 381 -2.53 -5.41 -5.27
N LEU A 382 -3.35 -6.21 -5.94
CA LEU A 382 -4.27 -5.79 -7.00
C LEU A 382 -5.70 -6.06 -6.54
N ASP A 383 -6.53 -5.04 -6.52
CA ASP A 383 -7.90 -5.11 -6.07
C ASP A 383 -8.87 -5.13 -7.26
N PHE A 384 -9.93 -5.92 -7.13
CA PHE A 384 -10.92 -6.14 -8.17
C PHE A 384 -12.34 -5.98 -7.64
N ILE A 385 -13.27 -5.75 -8.55
CA ILE A 385 -14.70 -6.03 -8.36
C ILE A 385 -15.04 -7.20 -9.29
N SER A 386 -15.62 -8.25 -8.70
CA SER A 386 -16.12 -9.42 -9.42
C SER A 386 -17.64 -9.42 -9.36
N VAL A 387 -18.27 -9.49 -10.52
CA VAL A 387 -19.74 -9.49 -10.67
C VAL A 387 -20.17 -10.84 -11.23
N LYS A 388 -21.14 -11.47 -10.58
CA LYS A 388 -21.70 -12.72 -11.07
C LYS A 388 -22.77 -12.46 -12.12
N GLU A 389 -22.59 -13.03 -13.33
CA GLU A 389 -23.55 -12.97 -14.43
C GLU A 389 -23.93 -14.42 -14.82
N GLY A 390 -25.11 -14.87 -14.41
CA GLY A 390 -25.50 -16.27 -14.52
C GLY A 390 -24.57 -17.17 -13.71
N GLU A 391 -23.89 -18.13 -14.37
CA GLU A 391 -22.92 -19.03 -13.73
C GLU A 391 -21.47 -18.55 -13.83
N THR A 392 -21.20 -17.43 -14.50
CA THR A 392 -19.85 -16.92 -14.74
C THR A 392 -19.58 -15.67 -13.91
N TRP A 393 -18.29 -15.40 -13.64
CA TRP A 393 -17.83 -14.19 -12.99
C TRP A 393 -17.14 -13.28 -14.00
N LYS A 394 -17.44 -11.98 -13.92
CA LYS A 394 -16.70 -10.94 -14.63
C LYS A 394 -15.85 -10.16 -13.63
N HIS A 395 -14.58 -10.02 -13.93
CA HIS A 395 -13.60 -9.35 -13.07
C HIS A 395 -13.23 -7.99 -13.67
N TYR A 396 -13.33 -6.94 -12.87
CA TYR A 396 -12.90 -5.58 -13.23
C TYR A 396 -11.82 -5.15 -12.26
N ALA A 397 -10.65 -4.80 -12.81
CA ALA A 397 -9.56 -4.28 -11.99
C ALA A 397 -9.87 -2.87 -11.48
N ILE A 398 -9.49 -2.57 -10.24
CA ILE A 398 -9.84 -1.33 -9.53
C ILE A 398 -8.61 -0.51 -9.19
N GLU A 399 -7.65 -1.09 -8.45
CA GLU A 399 -6.44 -0.38 -8.06
C GLU A 399 -5.26 -1.32 -7.76
N ILE A 400 -4.07 -0.76 -7.82
CA ILE A 400 -2.81 -1.39 -7.42
C ILE A 400 -2.32 -0.70 -6.16
N ASN A 401 -2.02 -1.50 -5.14
CA ASN A 401 -1.47 -1.04 -3.88
C ASN A 401 0.02 -1.43 -3.81
N LEU A 402 0.95 -0.52 -4.17
CA LEU A 402 2.40 -0.78 -4.17
C LEU A 402 3.01 -0.75 -2.76
N ARG A 403 2.36 -1.40 -1.82
CA ARG A 403 2.73 -1.45 -0.42
C ARG A 403 2.19 -2.71 0.25
N LYS A 404 2.59 -2.94 1.49
CA LYS A 404 1.88 -3.88 2.36
C LYS A 404 0.47 -3.36 2.63
N GLY A 405 -0.52 -4.24 2.73
CA GLY A 405 -1.93 -3.91 2.94
C GLY A 405 -2.52 -4.56 4.19
N GLY A 406 -3.82 -4.37 4.39
CA GLY A 406 -4.58 -4.96 5.51
C GLY A 406 -4.57 -6.50 5.50
N THR A 407 -4.39 -7.12 4.34
CA THR A 407 -4.29 -8.58 4.18
C THR A 407 -2.90 -9.13 4.54
N THR A 408 -1.86 -8.28 4.62
CA THR A 408 -0.47 -8.73 4.81
C THR A 408 -0.24 -9.35 6.18
N HIS A 409 -0.65 -8.67 7.25
CA HIS A 409 -0.38 -9.16 8.61
C HIS A 409 -1.17 -10.43 8.96
N PRO A 410 -2.46 -10.58 8.66
CA PRO A 410 -3.16 -11.84 8.97
C PRO A 410 -2.62 -13.01 8.16
N PHE A 411 -2.20 -12.79 6.91
CA PHE A 411 -1.53 -13.82 6.12
C PHE A 411 -0.18 -14.25 6.74
N LEU A 412 0.66 -13.29 7.14
CA LEU A 412 1.93 -13.58 7.80
C LEU A 412 1.71 -14.24 9.17
N MET A 413 0.65 -13.87 9.91
CA MET A 413 0.29 -14.55 11.15
C MET A 413 -0.12 -16.01 10.89
N LEU A 414 -0.86 -16.29 9.82
CA LEU A 414 -1.16 -17.68 9.46
C LEU A 414 0.12 -18.47 9.18
N GLN A 415 1.07 -17.89 8.43
CA GLN A 415 2.39 -18.51 8.21
C GLN A 415 3.15 -18.71 9.53
N PHE A 416 3.12 -17.71 10.42
CA PHE A 416 3.76 -17.75 11.72
C PHE A 416 3.24 -18.89 12.59
N LEU A 417 1.92 -19.07 12.63
CA LEU A 417 1.25 -20.07 13.46
C LEU A 417 1.34 -21.50 12.90
N THR A 418 1.48 -21.67 11.59
CA THR A 418 1.26 -22.97 10.95
C THR A 418 2.44 -23.50 10.16
N ASP A 419 3.47 -22.66 9.92
CA ASP A 419 4.58 -22.95 9.00
C ASP A 419 4.14 -23.34 7.57
N GLY A 420 2.93 -22.94 7.20
CA GLY A 420 2.34 -23.28 5.92
C GLY A 420 2.78 -22.36 4.78
N ARG A 421 2.39 -22.75 3.57
CA ARG A 421 2.69 -22.01 2.34
C ARG A 421 1.47 -21.96 1.42
N TYR A 422 1.35 -20.86 0.69
CA TYR A 422 0.36 -20.73 -0.37
C TYR A 422 0.86 -21.46 -1.63
N ASP A 423 0.05 -22.34 -2.18
CA ASP A 423 0.29 -22.96 -3.48
C ASP A 423 -0.50 -22.21 -4.57
N ALA A 424 0.20 -21.40 -5.36
CA ALA A 424 -0.40 -20.61 -6.41
C ALA A 424 -1.08 -21.45 -7.53
N ARG A 425 -0.77 -22.75 -7.63
CA ARG A 425 -1.39 -23.66 -8.63
C ARG A 425 -2.80 -24.10 -8.20
N THR A 426 -3.03 -24.21 -6.90
CA THR A 426 -4.33 -24.62 -6.34
C THR A 426 -5.10 -23.47 -5.70
N GLY A 427 -4.41 -22.35 -5.44
CA GLY A 427 -4.95 -21.23 -4.71
C GLY A 427 -5.24 -21.55 -3.24
N GLU A 428 -4.57 -22.56 -2.68
CA GLU A 428 -4.76 -23.04 -1.32
C GLU A 428 -3.52 -22.76 -0.45
N PHE A 429 -3.74 -22.65 0.84
CA PHE A 429 -2.65 -22.57 1.81
C PHE A 429 -2.55 -23.88 2.56
N LEU A 430 -1.39 -24.52 2.49
CA LEU A 430 -1.15 -25.85 3.05
C LEU A 430 -0.10 -25.78 4.16
N THR A 431 -0.38 -26.47 5.27
CA THR A 431 0.63 -26.74 6.30
C THR A 431 1.68 -27.71 5.79
N PRO A 432 2.83 -27.89 6.47
CA PRO A 432 3.81 -28.91 6.13
C PRO A 432 3.25 -30.34 6.09
N SER A 433 2.16 -30.60 6.84
CA SER A 433 1.44 -31.89 6.82
C SER A 433 0.39 -32.00 5.71
N GLY A 434 0.33 -31.04 4.77
CA GLY A 434 -0.61 -31.04 3.64
C GLY A 434 -2.05 -30.64 4.03
N ARG A 435 -2.30 -30.15 5.24
CA ARG A 435 -3.64 -29.73 5.67
C ARG A 435 -3.96 -28.32 5.20
N PRO A 436 -5.10 -28.09 4.53
CA PRO A 436 -5.50 -26.74 4.14
C PRO A 436 -5.82 -25.88 5.38
N ARG A 437 -5.55 -24.59 5.25
CA ARG A 437 -5.86 -23.56 6.24
C ARG A 437 -6.46 -22.33 5.57
N CYS A 438 -7.39 -21.72 6.29
CA CYS A 438 -8.06 -20.48 5.93
C CYS A 438 -8.17 -19.58 7.16
N TYR A 439 -8.53 -18.31 6.97
CA TYR A 439 -8.86 -17.39 8.05
C TYR A 439 -9.93 -16.39 7.63
N PHE A 440 -10.53 -15.80 8.63
CA PHE A 440 -11.28 -14.56 8.57
C PHE A 440 -10.56 -13.53 9.43
N ALA A 441 -10.27 -12.37 8.87
CA ALA A 441 -9.71 -11.22 9.59
C ALA A 441 -10.73 -10.09 9.62
N SER A 442 -10.84 -9.40 10.76
CA SER A 442 -11.71 -8.25 10.93
C SER A 442 -10.96 -7.12 11.61
N ASP A 443 -11.10 -5.90 11.10
CA ASP A 443 -10.57 -4.68 11.70
C ASP A 443 -11.48 -4.13 12.82
N ASN A 444 -12.69 -4.69 12.97
CA ASN A 444 -13.73 -4.20 13.88
C ASN A 444 -14.05 -5.17 15.01
N LEU A 445 -13.08 -5.98 15.45
CA LEU A 445 -13.25 -6.79 16.63
C LEU A 445 -13.10 -5.91 17.89
N GLU A 446 -14.22 -5.52 18.45
CA GLU A 446 -14.29 -4.82 19.75
C GLU A 446 -14.84 -5.76 20.81
N SER A 447 -14.27 -5.69 22.01
CA SER A 447 -14.78 -6.42 23.17
C SER A 447 -14.71 -5.54 24.41
N ASP A 448 -15.86 -5.31 25.01
CA ASP A 448 -15.95 -4.59 26.30
C ASP A 448 -15.26 -5.34 27.45
N ARG A 449 -14.98 -6.64 27.26
CA ARG A 449 -14.32 -7.49 28.28
C ARG A 449 -12.80 -7.30 28.34
N TYR A 450 -12.20 -6.67 27.34
CA TYR A 450 -10.75 -6.53 27.19
C TYR A 450 -10.33 -5.07 27.00
N ARG A 451 -11.08 -4.15 27.61
CA ARG A 451 -10.64 -2.76 27.75
C ARG A 451 -9.53 -2.74 28.81
N GLY A 452 -8.30 -2.65 28.35
CA GLY A 452 -7.12 -2.44 29.18
C GLY A 452 -6.38 -1.20 28.74
#